data_d82ebd0a90e9a2afde5135a7160e6e75
#
_entry.id   d82ebd0a90e9a2afde5135a7160e6e75
#
_cell.length_a   1.000
_cell.length_b   1.000
_cell.length_c   1.000
_cell.angle_alpha   90.00
_cell.angle_beta   90.00
_cell.angle_gamma   90.00
#
_symmetry.space_group_name_H-M   'P 1'
#
loop_
_entity.id
_entity.type
_entity.pdbx_description
1 polymer ?
#
loop_
_entity_poly.entity_id
_entity_poly.type
_entity_poly.pdbx_seq_one_letter_code
_entity_poly.pdbx_strand_id
1 'polypeptide(L)'
;MPNSRNYTRRRVLSVAIATAASPASVLSLDAGGLSDRRIVAESRFDVTSAPLQAEVVQLVVDFPPGAWTSWHTHGGQAINLVLEGEITLRHAGMEHPHRAGQAWTDSSGEVHAAGNTGRGKARLLTNFLLPPGCTQTTAVQESPFEPAIAYEVRFPLSALPAETEIAQQVADLASGWRAQRASVGFTANIVIAGEVTYQIGGERKVYQAGEAWSAPAGTLVGEENRSAGTARVFTTCLLPRGTGR
;
A
#
# COMPACT_ATOMS: atom_id res chain seq x y z
N MET A 1 17.49 29.62 -44.83
CA MET A 1 17.33 30.04 -43.41
C MET A 1 16.35 29.07 -42.75
N PRO A 2 16.79 28.18 -41.85
CA PRO A 2 15.89 27.28 -41.15
C PRO A 2 15.45 27.87 -39.81
N ASN A 3 14.18 27.73 -39.58
CA ASN A 3 13.38 28.17 -38.46
C ASN A 3 13.80 27.51 -37.13
N SER A 4 14.12 28.32 -36.12
CA SER A 4 14.39 27.89 -34.77
C SER A 4 13.09 27.51 -34.06
N ARG A 5 12.87 26.21 -33.83
CA ARG A 5 11.78 25.75 -32.98
C ARG A 5 12.21 25.87 -31.50
N ASN A 6 11.52 26.76 -30.80
CA ASN A 6 11.61 26.89 -29.34
C ASN A 6 11.17 25.59 -28.64
N TYR A 7 12.12 24.87 -28.06
CA TYR A 7 11.84 23.80 -27.10
C TYR A 7 11.47 24.42 -25.75
N THR A 8 10.21 24.43 -25.43
CA THR A 8 9.74 24.76 -24.07
C THR A 8 10.23 23.67 -23.11
N ARG A 9 11.14 24.06 -22.22
CA ARG A 9 11.60 23.18 -21.11
C ARG A 9 10.42 22.81 -20.25
N ARG A 10 9.93 21.55 -20.37
CA ARG A 10 9.06 20.96 -19.36
C ARG A 10 9.85 20.82 -18.07
N ARG A 11 9.34 21.46 -17.02
CA ARG A 11 9.85 21.26 -15.66
C ARG A 11 9.69 19.79 -15.30
N VAL A 12 10.80 19.09 -15.10
CA VAL A 12 10.84 17.79 -14.47
C VAL A 12 10.45 18.02 -13.01
N LEU A 13 9.27 17.53 -12.60
CA LEU A 13 8.93 17.47 -11.19
C LEU A 13 9.86 16.45 -10.55
N SER A 14 10.70 16.92 -9.65
CA SER A 14 11.55 16.07 -8.83
C SER A 14 10.68 15.17 -7.97
N VAL A 15 10.90 13.85 -8.08
CA VAL A 15 10.36 12.86 -7.15
C VAL A 15 10.87 13.23 -5.76
N ALA A 16 9.99 13.67 -4.88
CA ALA A 16 10.35 13.89 -3.48
C ALA A 16 10.51 12.51 -2.83
N ILE A 17 11.76 12.08 -2.65
CA ILE A 17 12.10 10.94 -1.80
C ILE A 17 11.84 11.42 -0.35
N ALA A 18 10.63 11.20 0.15
CA ALA A 18 10.35 11.38 1.56
C ALA A 18 10.97 10.20 2.31
N THR A 19 12.15 10.40 2.87
CA THR A 19 12.64 9.55 3.96
C THR A 19 11.69 9.78 5.13
N ALA A 20 10.82 8.82 5.41
CA ALA A 20 9.88 8.87 6.51
C ALA A 20 10.64 8.92 7.83
N ALA A 21 10.69 10.10 8.45
CA ALA A 21 10.90 10.21 9.88
C ALA A 21 9.63 9.64 10.53
N SER A 22 9.77 8.63 11.40
CA SER A 22 8.67 7.98 12.10
C SER A 22 7.83 9.03 12.84
N PRO A 23 6.59 9.30 12.43
CA PRO A 23 5.64 10.00 13.27
C PRO A 23 4.95 9.00 14.17
N ALA A 24 4.57 9.42 15.35
CA ALA A 24 3.84 8.65 16.32
C ALA A 24 2.61 7.96 15.69
N SER A 25 2.46 6.68 15.97
CA SER A 25 1.44 5.78 15.41
C SER A 25 0.03 6.36 15.44
N VAL A 26 -0.50 6.74 14.31
CA VAL A 26 -1.86 7.32 14.15
C VAL A 26 -2.95 6.25 14.28
N LEU A 27 -2.57 4.98 14.30
CA LEU A 27 -3.49 3.85 14.50
C LEU A 27 -3.54 3.38 15.96
N SER A 28 -2.90 4.10 16.90
CA SER A 28 -2.84 3.75 18.32
C SER A 28 -3.91 4.47 19.11
N LEU A 29 -5.13 3.93 19.11
CA LEU A 29 -6.05 4.06 20.23
C LEU A 29 -6.30 2.64 20.76
N ASP A 30 -5.25 2.02 21.30
CA ASP A 30 -5.33 0.71 21.92
C ASP A 30 -5.66 0.86 23.41
N ALA A 31 -6.88 0.45 23.79
CA ALA A 31 -7.22 0.15 25.17
C ALA A 31 -6.86 -1.31 25.55
N GLY A 32 -6.20 -2.05 24.66
CA GLY A 32 -5.73 -3.44 24.88
C GLY A 32 -4.21 -3.51 24.74
N GLY A 33 -3.54 -4.20 25.65
CA GLY A 33 -2.07 -4.28 25.83
C GLY A 33 -1.22 -4.08 24.57
N LEU A 34 -0.51 -2.96 24.52
CA LEU A 34 0.43 -2.58 23.44
C LEU A 34 1.57 -3.60 23.24
N SER A 35 1.77 -4.54 24.21
CA SER A 35 2.84 -5.52 24.17
C SER A 35 2.72 -6.58 23.08
N ASP A 36 1.51 -6.81 22.56
CA ASP A 36 1.21 -7.97 21.72
C ASP A 36 0.90 -7.60 20.25
N ARG A 37 1.04 -6.31 19.88
CA ARG A 37 0.95 -5.79 18.52
C ARG A 37 2.24 -5.05 18.16
N ARG A 38 2.93 -5.54 17.15
CA ARG A 38 4.19 -4.96 16.66
C ARG A 38 4.03 -4.38 15.26
N ILE A 39 4.30 -3.09 15.09
CA ILE A 39 4.40 -2.48 13.76
C ILE A 39 5.69 -2.96 13.10
N VAL A 40 5.54 -3.57 11.93
CA VAL A 40 6.66 -4.10 11.12
C VAL A 40 7.15 -3.06 10.13
N ALA A 41 6.20 -2.37 9.49
CA ALA A 41 6.46 -1.30 8.52
C ALA A 41 5.26 -0.36 8.46
N GLU A 42 5.53 0.92 8.15
CA GLU A 42 4.49 1.92 7.93
C GLU A 42 4.95 3.00 6.95
N SER A 43 4.01 3.62 6.27
CA SER A 43 4.24 4.77 5.40
C SER A 43 3.01 5.66 5.31
N ARG A 44 3.21 6.94 4.92
CA ARG A 44 2.17 7.92 4.69
C ARG A 44 2.49 8.79 3.50
N PHE A 45 1.47 9.05 2.69
CA PHE A 45 1.59 9.91 1.52
C PHE A 45 0.32 10.73 1.32
N ASP A 46 0.49 11.96 0.85
CA ASP A 46 -0.63 12.74 0.34
C ASP A 46 -1.14 12.13 -0.96
N VAL A 47 -2.46 12.05 -1.09
CA VAL A 47 -3.09 11.69 -2.36
C VAL A 47 -3.09 12.94 -3.24
N THR A 48 -2.32 12.88 -4.34
CA THR A 48 -2.12 14.04 -5.24
C THR A 48 -3.18 14.14 -6.32
N SER A 49 -3.86 13.02 -6.62
CA SER A 49 -4.95 12.97 -7.63
C SER A 49 -5.96 11.90 -7.23
N ALA A 50 -6.94 12.29 -6.41
CA ALA A 50 -8.04 11.41 -6.05
C ALA A 50 -9.17 11.54 -7.10
N PRO A 51 -9.62 10.44 -7.74
CA PRO A 51 -10.83 10.46 -8.52
C PRO A 51 -12.06 10.67 -7.61
N LEU A 52 -13.11 11.33 -8.12
CA LEU A 52 -14.36 11.55 -7.39
C LEU A 52 -15.01 10.24 -6.93
N GLN A 53 -14.90 9.19 -7.73
CA GLN A 53 -15.20 7.81 -7.37
C GLN A 53 -13.92 7.01 -7.52
N ALA A 54 -13.61 6.19 -6.55
CA ALA A 54 -12.36 5.45 -6.53
C ALA A 54 -12.56 3.99 -6.10
N GLU A 55 -11.57 3.18 -6.44
CA GLU A 55 -11.32 1.88 -5.85
C GLU A 55 -9.96 1.93 -5.15
N VAL A 56 -9.86 1.33 -3.96
CA VAL A 56 -8.58 0.93 -3.39
C VAL A 56 -8.29 -0.47 -3.89
N VAL A 57 -7.17 -0.65 -4.57
CA VAL A 57 -6.66 -1.98 -4.94
C VAL A 57 -5.41 -2.25 -4.11
N GLN A 58 -5.43 -3.35 -3.34
CA GLN A 58 -4.26 -3.81 -2.59
C GLN A 58 -3.63 -5.00 -3.29
N LEU A 59 -2.32 -4.92 -3.54
CA LEU A 59 -1.51 -6.03 -4.04
C LEU A 59 -0.46 -6.45 -3.01
N VAL A 60 -0.21 -7.74 -2.94
CA VAL A 60 0.99 -8.34 -2.35
C VAL A 60 1.73 -9.05 -3.47
N VAL A 61 2.94 -8.60 -3.76
CA VAL A 61 3.72 -9.09 -4.91
C VAL A 61 5.02 -9.71 -4.43
N ASP A 62 5.27 -10.94 -4.84
CA ASP A 62 6.48 -11.70 -4.55
C ASP A 62 7.45 -11.61 -5.71
N PHE A 63 8.67 -11.13 -5.43
CA PHE A 63 9.75 -10.98 -6.38
C PHE A 63 10.86 -12.01 -6.09
N PRO A 64 10.94 -13.10 -6.86
CA PRO A 64 12.14 -13.94 -6.85
C PRO A 64 13.37 -13.12 -7.24
N PRO A 65 14.60 -13.56 -6.89
CA PRO A 65 15.83 -12.90 -7.36
C PRO A 65 15.86 -12.78 -8.89
N GLY A 66 16.15 -11.59 -9.39
CA GLY A 66 16.20 -11.27 -10.82
C GLY A 66 14.86 -11.03 -11.51
N ALA A 67 13.71 -11.18 -10.81
CA ALA A 67 12.42 -10.86 -11.39
C ALA A 67 12.22 -9.34 -11.53
N TRP A 68 11.66 -8.92 -12.66
CA TRP A 68 11.30 -7.54 -12.98
C TRP A 68 9.87 -7.48 -13.48
N THR A 69 9.11 -6.48 -13.06
CA THR A 69 7.86 -6.16 -13.76
C THR A 69 8.17 -5.77 -15.20
N SER A 70 7.22 -5.95 -16.09
CA SER A 70 7.20 -5.25 -17.37
C SER A 70 7.42 -3.75 -17.16
N TRP A 71 8.00 -3.03 -18.13
CA TRP A 71 7.87 -1.58 -18.18
C TRP A 71 6.39 -1.26 -18.33
N HIS A 72 5.84 -0.45 -17.44
CA HIS A 72 4.41 -0.22 -17.36
C HIS A 72 4.05 1.17 -16.87
N THR A 73 2.78 1.49 -16.99
CA THR A 73 2.16 2.67 -16.39
C THR A 73 1.02 2.23 -15.48
N HIS A 74 0.59 3.10 -14.58
CA HIS A 74 -0.59 2.91 -13.73
C HIS A 74 -1.76 3.78 -14.14
N GLY A 75 -3.00 3.25 -13.98
CA GLY A 75 -4.24 3.99 -14.21
C GLY A 75 -4.58 5.02 -13.13
N GLY A 76 -3.85 5.03 -12.03
CA GLY A 76 -3.95 5.96 -10.90
C GLY A 76 -2.65 6.04 -10.12
N GLN A 77 -2.66 6.72 -8.97
CA GLN A 77 -1.51 6.78 -8.08
C GLN A 77 -1.27 5.41 -7.44
N ALA A 78 -0.02 4.92 -7.50
CA ALA A 78 0.44 3.76 -6.75
C ALA A 78 1.22 4.19 -5.51
N ILE A 79 1.04 3.48 -4.41
CA ILE A 79 1.74 3.68 -3.14
C ILE A 79 2.36 2.35 -2.74
N ASN A 80 3.69 2.31 -2.68
CA ASN A 80 4.48 1.11 -2.53
C ASN A 80 5.18 1.08 -1.17
N LEU A 81 5.29 -0.11 -0.58
CA LEU A 81 5.99 -0.36 0.68
C LEU A 81 6.72 -1.69 0.58
N VAL A 82 8.04 -1.68 0.71
CA VAL A 82 8.81 -2.93 0.73
C VAL A 82 8.64 -3.61 2.08
N LEU A 83 8.07 -4.82 2.08
CA LEU A 83 7.91 -5.61 3.29
C LEU A 83 9.14 -6.47 3.59
N GLU A 84 9.79 -7.01 2.55
CA GLU A 84 10.93 -7.91 2.67
C GLU A 84 11.91 -7.71 1.51
N GLY A 85 13.20 -7.81 1.80
CA GLY A 85 14.27 -7.72 0.79
C GLY A 85 14.52 -6.32 0.28
N GLU A 86 14.83 -6.22 -1.01
CA GLU A 86 15.11 -4.96 -1.70
C GLU A 86 14.43 -4.97 -3.08
N ILE A 87 13.77 -3.87 -3.41
CA ILE A 87 13.18 -3.62 -4.73
C ILE A 87 13.87 -2.42 -5.35
N THR A 88 14.34 -2.58 -6.57
CA THR A 88 14.91 -1.50 -7.36
C THR A 88 13.86 -0.96 -8.32
N LEU A 89 13.52 0.32 -8.18
CA LEU A 89 12.67 1.05 -9.13
C LEU A 89 13.53 1.59 -10.27
N ARG A 90 13.15 1.34 -11.52
CA ARG A 90 13.70 1.97 -12.73
C ARG A 90 12.73 3.00 -13.27
N HIS A 91 13.21 4.23 -13.38
CA HIS A 91 12.42 5.35 -13.85
C HIS A 91 13.32 6.41 -14.49
N ALA A 92 12.93 6.92 -15.67
CA ALA A 92 13.64 8.00 -16.39
C ALA A 92 15.17 7.77 -16.54
N GLY A 93 15.60 6.51 -16.73
CA GLY A 93 17.00 6.15 -16.87
C GLY A 93 17.79 6.07 -15.55
N MET A 94 17.12 6.19 -14.43
CA MET A 94 17.71 6.07 -13.08
C MET A 94 17.23 4.79 -12.39
N GLU A 95 18.04 4.32 -11.44
CA GLU A 95 17.71 3.20 -10.57
C GLU A 95 17.67 3.68 -9.11
N HIS A 96 16.59 3.32 -8.41
CA HIS A 96 16.38 3.69 -7.01
C HIS A 96 16.12 2.42 -6.18
N PRO A 97 17.10 1.93 -5.41
CA PRO A 97 16.89 0.79 -4.53
C PRO A 97 16.09 1.20 -3.29
N HIS A 98 15.09 0.39 -2.95
CA HIS A 98 14.27 0.51 -1.74
C HIS A 98 14.35 -0.78 -0.94
N ARG A 99 14.67 -0.68 0.34
CA ARG A 99 14.80 -1.81 1.26
C ARG A 99 13.54 -1.98 2.12
N ALA A 100 13.46 -3.12 2.79
CA ALA A 100 12.39 -3.38 3.75
C ALA A 100 12.14 -2.19 4.69
N GLY A 101 10.87 -1.78 4.83
CA GLY A 101 10.43 -0.58 5.54
C GLY A 101 10.45 0.71 4.74
N GLN A 102 11.05 0.75 3.55
CA GLN A 102 11.04 1.94 2.68
C GLN A 102 9.83 1.91 1.74
N ALA A 103 9.34 3.11 1.41
CA ALA A 103 8.15 3.32 0.61
C ALA A 103 8.34 4.44 -0.40
N TRP A 104 7.57 4.40 -1.51
CA TRP A 104 7.53 5.44 -2.54
C TRP A 104 6.17 5.50 -3.20
N THR A 105 5.95 6.50 -4.05
CA THR A 105 4.74 6.62 -4.88
C THR A 105 5.11 6.72 -6.35
N ASP A 106 4.28 6.11 -7.20
CA ASP A 106 4.34 6.28 -8.65
C ASP A 106 3.13 7.06 -9.12
N SER A 107 3.36 8.03 -10.01
CA SER A 107 2.30 8.84 -10.59
C SER A 107 1.57 8.08 -11.69
N SER A 108 0.28 8.40 -11.88
CA SER A 108 -0.49 7.89 -13.01
C SER A 108 0.20 8.23 -14.34
N GLY A 109 0.29 7.25 -15.25
CA GLY A 109 0.85 7.40 -16.58
C GLY A 109 2.38 7.48 -16.67
N GLU A 110 3.10 7.44 -15.57
CA GLU A 110 4.55 7.42 -15.54
C GLU A 110 5.09 6.03 -15.87
N VAL A 111 6.00 5.93 -16.86
CA VAL A 111 6.58 4.66 -17.30
C VAL A 111 7.73 4.27 -16.41
N HIS A 112 7.64 3.11 -15.77
CA HIS A 112 8.66 2.57 -14.87
C HIS A 112 8.65 1.04 -14.85
N ALA A 113 9.62 0.45 -14.16
CA ALA A 113 9.68 -0.98 -13.84
C ALA A 113 10.26 -1.16 -12.43
N ALA A 114 9.78 -2.16 -11.71
CA ALA A 114 10.30 -2.55 -10.42
C ALA A 114 10.88 -3.96 -10.47
N GLY A 115 11.98 -4.22 -9.77
CA GLY A 115 12.63 -5.52 -9.81
C GLY A 115 13.42 -5.85 -8.55
N ASN A 116 13.70 -7.14 -8.38
CA ASN A 116 14.53 -7.63 -7.30
C ASN A 116 15.95 -7.87 -7.83
N THR A 117 16.87 -6.97 -7.54
CA THR A 117 18.30 -7.08 -7.87
C THR A 117 19.10 -7.79 -6.77
N GLY A 118 18.46 -8.12 -5.66
CA GLY A 118 19.05 -8.84 -4.53
C GLY A 118 19.19 -10.34 -4.78
N ARG A 119 19.82 -11.04 -3.80
CA ARG A 119 20.02 -12.49 -3.85
C ARG A 119 18.92 -13.30 -3.18
N GLY A 120 18.11 -12.67 -2.32
CA GLY A 120 16.99 -13.25 -1.60
C GLY A 120 15.67 -12.86 -2.24
N LYS A 121 14.57 -13.42 -1.73
CA LYS A 121 13.23 -12.98 -2.09
C LYS A 121 13.00 -11.54 -1.65
N ALA A 122 12.19 -10.81 -2.41
CA ALA A 122 11.63 -9.53 -1.97
C ALA A 122 10.11 -9.59 -2.05
N ARG A 123 9.43 -8.83 -1.18
CA ARG A 123 7.97 -8.70 -1.16
C ARG A 123 7.59 -7.24 -1.12
N LEU A 124 6.75 -6.85 -2.07
CA LEU A 124 6.22 -5.50 -2.22
C LEU A 124 4.73 -5.50 -1.89
N LEU A 125 4.33 -4.49 -1.14
CA LEU A 125 2.94 -4.14 -0.90
C LEU A 125 2.62 -2.89 -1.72
N THR A 126 1.59 -2.95 -2.54
CA THR A 126 1.17 -1.81 -3.36
C THR A 126 -0.30 -1.52 -3.14
N ASN A 127 -0.63 -0.25 -2.92
CA ASN A 127 -1.99 0.25 -3.01
C ASN A 127 -2.14 1.12 -4.25
N PHE A 128 -3.26 0.95 -4.95
CA PHE A 128 -3.67 1.87 -5.99
C PHE A 128 -4.94 2.61 -5.57
N LEU A 129 -5.02 3.87 -5.95
CA LEU A 129 -6.27 4.62 -6.00
C LEU A 129 -6.65 4.79 -7.47
N LEU A 130 -7.65 4.05 -7.90
CA LEU A 130 -8.07 3.98 -9.30
C LEU A 130 -9.48 4.52 -9.50
N PRO A 131 -9.80 5.15 -10.63
CA PRO A 131 -11.18 5.26 -11.07
C PRO A 131 -11.80 3.87 -11.20
N PRO A 132 -13.11 3.69 -10.92
CA PRO A 132 -13.78 2.40 -11.01
C PRO A 132 -13.62 1.76 -12.39
N GLY A 133 -13.25 0.47 -12.40
CA GLY A 133 -13.06 -0.30 -13.62
C GLY A 133 -11.77 0.00 -14.40
N CYS A 134 -10.90 0.88 -13.90
CA CYS A 134 -9.60 1.12 -14.52
C CYS A 134 -8.63 -0.03 -14.24
N THR A 135 -7.81 -0.33 -15.24
CA THR A 135 -6.70 -1.27 -15.11
C THR A 135 -5.62 -0.65 -14.23
N GLN A 136 -5.15 -1.39 -13.22
CA GLN A 136 -4.10 -0.90 -12.33
C GLN A 136 -2.76 -0.72 -13.04
N THR A 137 -2.44 -1.62 -13.98
CA THR A 137 -1.16 -1.67 -14.67
C THR A 137 -1.36 -1.93 -16.15
N THR A 138 -0.71 -1.13 -17.00
CA THR A 138 -0.70 -1.32 -18.47
C THR A 138 0.75 -1.51 -18.92
N ALA A 139 1.07 -2.69 -19.45
CA ALA A 139 2.41 -2.98 -19.94
C ALA A 139 2.74 -2.12 -21.17
N VAL A 140 3.97 -1.60 -21.21
CA VAL A 140 4.57 -0.87 -22.34
C VAL A 140 5.60 -1.75 -23.03
N GLN A 141 6.39 -2.51 -22.24
CA GLN A 141 7.37 -3.47 -22.72
C GLN A 141 7.42 -4.63 -21.74
N GLU A 142 7.15 -5.84 -22.21
CA GLU A 142 7.09 -7.04 -21.38
C GLU A 142 8.45 -7.44 -20.80
N SER A 143 8.42 -7.99 -19.60
CA SER A 143 9.57 -8.62 -18.96
C SER A 143 9.57 -10.13 -19.24
N PRO A 144 10.72 -10.75 -19.49
CA PRO A 144 10.81 -12.20 -19.66
C PRO A 144 10.66 -12.99 -18.36
N PHE A 145 10.80 -12.33 -17.21
CA PHE A 145 10.69 -12.95 -15.89
C PHE A 145 10.00 -12.00 -14.91
N GLU A 146 8.70 -12.13 -14.81
CA GLU A 146 7.86 -11.28 -13.95
C GLU A 146 7.73 -11.81 -12.52
N PRO A 147 7.49 -10.92 -11.54
CA PRO A 147 7.11 -11.30 -10.20
C PRO A 147 5.71 -11.91 -10.17
N ALA A 148 5.37 -12.59 -9.08
CA ALA A 148 4.07 -13.19 -8.87
C ALA A 148 3.18 -12.33 -7.97
N ILE A 149 1.95 -12.08 -8.38
CA ILE A 149 0.93 -11.50 -7.50
C ILE A 149 0.48 -12.61 -6.55
N ALA A 150 0.85 -12.46 -5.27
CA ALA A 150 0.44 -13.39 -4.22
C ALA A 150 -1.02 -13.16 -3.81
N TYR A 151 -1.41 -11.89 -3.68
CA TYR A 151 -2.79 -11.49 -3.33
C TYR A 151 -3.17 -10.21 -4.07
N GLU A 152 -4.43 -10.13 -4.52
CA GLU A 152 -5.06 -8.94 -5.05
C GLU A 152 -6.47 -8.81 -4.49
N VAL A 153 -6.82 -7.64 -3.97
CA VAL A 153 -8.17 -7.32 -3.50
C VAL A 153 -8.56 -5.91 -3.91
N ARG A 154 -9.86 -5.70 -4.15
CA ARG A 154 -10.43 -4.42 -4.58
C ARG A 154 -11.55 -4.01 -3.65
N PHE A 155 -11.55 -2.74 -3.27
CA PHE A 155 -12.57 -2.15 -2.40
C PHE A 155 -13.12 -0.89 -3.07
N PRO A 156 -14.39 -0.89 -3.49
CA PRO A 156 -15.02 0.32 -4.01
C PRO A 156 -15.20 1.35 -2.88
N LEU A 157 -14.96 2.62 -3.23
CA LEU A 157 -15.16 3.76 -2.35
C LEU A 157 -16.35 4.59 -2.82
N SER A 158 -17.23 4.97 -1.91
CA SER A 158 -18.37 5.82 -2.22
C SER A 158 -17.98 7.29 -2.43
N ALA A 159 -16.97 7.75 -1.72
CA ALA A 159 -16.40 9.10 -1.85
C ALA A 159 -15.02 9.16 -1.19
N LEU A 160 -14.15 10.05 -1.71
CA LEU A 160 -12.91 10.45 -1.07
C LEU A 160 -12.99 11.91 -0.65
N PRO A 161 -12.50 12.32 0.53
CA PRO A 161 -12.30 13.72 0.85
C PRO A 161 -11.39 14.40 -0.18
N ALA A 162 -11.62 15.69 -0.45
CA ALA A 162 -10.83 16.44 -1.42
C ALA A 162 -9.32 16.47 -1.07
N GLU A 163 -9.02 16.47 0.22
CA GLU A 163 -7.67 16.35 0.75
C GLU A 163 -7.58 15.05 1.53
N THR A 164 -6.98 14.04 0.92
CA THR A 164 -6.82 12.70 1.48
C THR A 164 -5.35 12.38 1.69
N GLU A 165 -5.05 11.74 2.81
CA GLU A 165 -3.79 11.09 3.10
C GLU A 165 -4.01 9.57 3.07
N ILE A 166 -3.10 8.82 2.47
CA ILE A 166 -3.08 7.37 2.54
C ILE A 166 -1.99 6.93 3.51
N ALA A 167 -2.38 6.18 4.54
CA ALA A 167 -1.48 5.54 5.48
C ALA A 167 -1.48 4.03 5.23
N GLN A 168 -0.30 3.45 5.16
CA GLN A 168 -0.07 2.00 5.06
C GLN A 168 0.57 1.52 6.34
N GLN A 169 0.15 0.38 6.84
CA GLN A 169 0.77 -0.24 8.01
C GLN A 169 0.75 -1.75 7.92
N VAL A 170 1.86 -2.38 8.27
CA VAL A 170 1.95 -3.82 8.48
C VAL A 170 2.15 -4.07 9.97
N ALA A 171 1.30 -4.88 10.57
CA ALA A 171 1.37 -5.23 11.97
C ALA A 171 1.41 -6.74 12.18
N ASP A 172 2.25 -7.18 13.09
CA ASP A 172 2.21 -8.51 13.69
C ASP A 172 1.33 -8.46 14.93
N LEU A 173 0.37 -9.39 15.00
CA LEU A 173 -0.57 -9.58 16.08
C LEU A 173 -0.22 -10.91 16.78
N ALA A 174 0.25 -10.86 18.02
CA ALA A 174 0.57 -12.06 18.77
C ALA A 174 -0.70 -12.91 19.04
N SER A 175 -0.50 -14.17 19.40
CA SER A 175 -1.59 -15.03 19.87
C SER A 175 -2.30 -14.40 21.05
N GLY A 176 -3.64 -14.37 21.05
CA GLY A 176 -4.47 -13.76 22.09
C GLY A 176 -4.61 -12.24 22.02
N TRP A 177 -3.91 -11.56 21.10
CA TRP A 177 -4.08 -10.12 20.90
C TRP A 177 -5.51 -9.78 20.48
N ARG A 178 -6.04 -8.70 21.03
CA ARG A 178 -7.36 -8.18 20.71
C ARG A 178 -7.44 -6.67 20.89
N ALA A 179 -8.22 -6.01 20.03
CA ALA A 179 -8.53 -4.59 20.15
C ALA A 179 -9.96 -4.31 19.69
N GLN A 180 -10.55 -3.24 20.22
CA GLN A 180 -11.82 -2.67 19.75
C GLN A 180 -11.63 -1.17 19.59
N ARG A 181 -11.94 -0.62 18.40
CA ARG A 181 -11.75 0.79 18.09
C ARG A 181 -12.71 1.28 17.02
N ALA A 182 -12.94 2.57 16.96
CA ALA A 182 -13.58 3.19 15.79
C ALA A 182 -12.54 3.42 14.68
N SER A 183 -12.91 3.10 13.44
CA SER A 183 -12.09 3.42 12.28
C SER A 183 -11.99 4.93 12.09
N VAL A 184 -10.78 5.50 12.12
CA VAL A 184 -10.56 6.95 11.94
C VAL A 184 -10.76 7.43 10.50
N GLY A 185 -10.67 6.52 9.54
CA GLY A 185 -10.90 6.71 8.12
C GLY A 185 -11.45 5.43 7.49
N PHE A 186 -11.61 5.42 6.17
CA PHE A 186 -11.84 4.15 5.48
C PHE A 186 -10.62 3.26 5.66
N THR A 187 -10.83 1.99 6.04
CA THR A 187 -9.75 1.00 6.16
C THR A 187 -9.99 -0.15 5.20
N ALA A 188 -8.92 -0.57 4.52
CA ALA A 188 -8.83 -1.79 3.75
C ALA A 188 -7.74 -2.67 4.36
N ASN A 189 -8.02 -3.94 4.57
CA ASN A 189 -7.15 -4.86 5.30
C ASN A 189 -7.02 -6.17 4.54
N ILE A 190 -5.81 -6.75 4.53
CA ILE A 190 -5.56 -8.09 4.01
C ILE A 190 -4.69 -8.86 5.00
N VAL A 191 -5.03 -10.11 5.28
CA VAL A 191 -4.19 -11.00 6.07
C VAL A 191 -3.04 -11.50 5.19
N ILE A 192 -1.79 -11.19 5.56
CA ILE A 192 -0.59 -11.66 4.85
C ILE A 192 -0.16 -13.03 5.35
N ALA A 193 -0.34 -13.30 6.66
CA ALA A 193 -0.02 -14.57 7.29
C ALA A 193 -0.89 -14.81 8.51
N GLY A 194 -1.16 -16.09 8.83
CA GLY A 194 -2.01 -16.49 9.95
C GLY A 194 -3.48 -16.24 9.70
N GLU A 195 -4.22 -15.94 10.76
CA GLU A 195 -5.66 -15.63 10.71
C GLU A 195 -6.04 -14.54 11.70
N VAL A 196 -7.08 -13.77 11.38
CA VAL A 196 -7.65 -12.72 12.23
C VAL A 196 -9.15 -12.87 12.30
N THR A 197 -9.69 -12.85 13.50
CA THR A 197 -11.13 -12.68 13.73
C THR A 197 -11.46 -11.20 13.71
N TYR A 198 -12.36 -10.79 12.83
CA TYR A 198 -12.84 -9.42 12.71
C TYR A 198 -14.32 -9.34 13.08
N GLN A 199 -14.69 -8.29 13.78
CA GLN A 199 -16.07 -8.06 14.23
C GLN A 199 -16.52 -6.66 13.81
N ILE A 200 -17.70 -6.59 13.18
CA ILE A 200 -18.38 -5.35 12.82
C ILE A 200 -19.89 -5.54 13.03
N GLY A 201 -20.58 -4.56 13.63
CA GLY A 201 -22.04 -4.62 13.82
C GLY A 201 -22.54 -5.86 14.58
N GLY A 202 -21.71 -6.48 15.41
CA GLY A 202 -22.04 -7.73 16.13
C GLY A 202 -21.72 -9.02 15.36
N GLU A 203 -21.50 -8.95 14.07
CA GLU A 203 -21.10 -10.10 13.25
C GLU A 203 -19.60 -10.34 13.38
N ARG A 204 -19.21 -11.60 13.46
CA ARG A 204 -17.82 -12.06 13.51
C ARG A 204 -17.50 -12.91 12.32
N LYS A 205 -16.34 -12.66 11.72
CA LYS A 205 -15.79 -13.49 10.65
C LYS A 205 -14.31 -13.72 10.87
N VAL A 206 -13.83 -14.93 10.58
CA VAL A 206 -12.39 -15.25 10.55
C VAL A 206 -11.91 -15.03 9.13
N TYR A 207 -10.78 -14.33 9.00
CA TYR A 207 -10.06 -14.08 7.76
C TYR A 207 -8.70 -14.75 7.80
N GLN A 208 -8.41 -15.55 6.79
CA GLN A 208 -7.13 -16.25 6.62
C GLN A 208 -6.21 -15.51 5.65
N ALA A 209 -4.95 -15.97 5.55
CA ALA A 209 -3.99 -15.41 4.59
C ALA A 209 -4.57 -15.35 3.17
N GLY A 210 -4.50 -14.16 2.55
CA GLY A 210 -5.11 -13.82 1.26
C GLY A 210 -6.55 -13.28 1.35
N GLU A 211 -7.24 -13.45 2.47
CA GLU A 211 -8.57 -12.87 2.65
C GLU A 211 -8.50 -11.43 3.17
N ALA A 212 -9.53 -10.63 2.86
CA ALA A 212 -9.52 -9.21 3.09
C ALA A 212 -10.89 -8.68 3.53
N TRP A 213 -10.89 -7.52 4.19
CA TRP A 213 -12.08 -6.78 4.58
C TRP A 213 -11.84 -5.29 4.56
N SER A 214 -12.93 -4.51 4.58
CA SER A 214 -12.87 -3.05 4.72
C SER A 214 -13.86 -2.58 5.77
N ALA A 215 -13.62 -1.37 6.31
CA ALA A 215 -14.56 -0.67 7.17
C ALA A 215 -14.62 0.81 6.80
N PRO A 216 -15.83 1.40 6.72
CA PRO A 216 -16.01 2.84 6.60
C PRO A 216 -15.47 3.59 7.82
N ALA A 217 -15.18 4.89 7.65
CA ALA A 217 -14.84 5.79 8.76
C ALA A 217 -15.93 5.78 9.85
N GLY A 218 -15.52 5.87 11.10
CA GLY A 218 -16.43 5.90 12.27
C GLY A 218 -17.03 4.54 12.66
N THR A 219 -16.76 3.48 11.90
CA THR A 219 -17.27 2.15 12.23
C THR A 219 -16.54 1.58 13.44
N LEU A 220 -17.29 1.12 14.45
CA LEU A 220 -16.72 0.39 15.58
C LEU A 220 -16.38 -1.03 15.15
N VAL A 221 -15.10 -1.37 15.23
CA VAL A 221 -14.56 -2.66 14.80
C VAL A 221 -13.85 -3.35 15.96
N GLY A 222 -13.97 -4.68 16.02
CA GLY A 222 -13.17 -5.55 16.88
C GLY A 222 -12.23 -6.40 16.03
N GLU A 223 -10.99 -6.54 16.48
CA GLU A 223 -9.98 -7.39 15.84
C GLU A 223 -9.34 -8.29 16.90
N GLU A 224 -9.13 -9.55 16.56
CA GLU A 224 -8.57 -10.53 17.50
C GLU A 224 -7.79 -11.60 16.74
N ASN A 225 -6.59 -11.92 17.22
CA ASN A 225 -5.87 -13.12 16.82
C ASN A 225 -6.12 -14.24 17.83
N ARG A 226 -6.98 -15.21 17.48
CA ARG A 226 -7.31 -16.38 18.31
C ARG A 226 -6.45 -17.59 18.01
N SER A 227 -5.62 -17.52 16.97
CA SER A 227 -4.74 -18.62 16.60
C SER A 227 -3.58 -18.78 17.60
N ALA A 228 -2.92 -19.94 17.58
CA ALA A 228 -1.74 -20.17 18.40
C ALA A 228 -0.49 -19.43 17.92
N GLY A 229 -0.50 -18.95 16.67
CA GLY A 229 0.63 -18.25 16.03
C GLY A 229 0.42 -16.76 15.91
N THR A 230 1.44 -16.07 15.40
CA THR A 230 1.35 -14.66 15.03
C THR A 230 0.57 -14.50 13.72
N ALA A 231 -0.38 -13.58 13.69
CA ALA A 231 -1.00 -13.13 12.45
C ALA A 231 -0.32 -11.85 11.95
N ARG A 232 -0.22 -11.68 10.65
CA ARG A 232 0.28 -10.46 10.01
C ARG A 232 -0.77 -9.85 9.12
N VAL A 233 -1.07 -8.57 9.35
CA VAL A 233 -2.08 -7.82 8.61
C VAL A 233 -1.45 -6.62 7.93
N PHE A 234 -1.79 -6.40 6.68
CA PHE A 234 -1.54 -5.18 5.95
C PHE A 234 -2.81 -4.33 5.93
N THR A 235 -2.74 -3.15 6.53
CA THR A 235 -3.84 -2.19 6.61
C THR A 235 -3.51 -0.96 5.79
N THR A 236 -4.46 -0.52 4.97
CA THR A 236 -4.47 0.78 4.31
C THR A 236 -5.57 1.62 4.92
N CYS A 237 -5.26 2.85 5.30
CA CYS A 237 -6.21 3.80 5.84
C CYS A 237 -6.24 5.06 4.98
N LEU A 238 -7.43 5.49 4.56
CA LEU A 238 -7.65 6.76 3.89
C LEU A 238 -8.17 7.77 4.91
N LEU A 239 -7.40 8.82 5.14
CA LEU A 239 -7.63 9.82 6.18
C LEU A 239 -7.83 11.20 5.55
N PRO A 240 -8.66 12.07 6.12
CA PRO A 240 -8.57 13.48 5.83
C PRO A 240 -7.17 14.00 6.17
N ARG A 241 -6.59 14.86 5.32
CA ARG A 241 -5.26 15.42 5.53
C ARG A 241 -5.14 16.10 6.91
N GLY A 242 -4.04 15.84 7.59
CA GLY A 242 -3.78 16.41 8.91
C GLY A 242 -4.43 15.69 10.08
N THR A 243 -5.16 14.62 9.84
CA THR A 243 -5.69 13.75 10.89
C THR A 243 -4.55 12.95 11.53
N GLY A 244 -4.29 13.16 12.82
CA GLY A 244 -3.31 12.37 13.58
C GLY A 244 -1.85 12.86 13.45
N ARG A 245 -1.63 14.16 13.36
CA ARG A 245 -0.35 14.80 13.66
C ARG A 245 -0.23 15.12 15.14
#